data_b6badc893e5c4dd82ec9cb5893fda3e8
#
_entry.id   b6badc893e5c4dd82ec9cb5893fda3e8
#
_cell.length_a   1.000
_cell.length_b   1.000
_cell.length_c   1.000
_cell.angle_alpha   90.00
_cell.angle_beta   90.00
_cell.angle_gamma   90.00
#
_symmetry.space_group_name_H-M   'P 1'
#
loop_
_entity.id
_entity.type
_entity.pdbx_description
1 polymer ?
#
loop_
_entity_poly.entity_id
_entity_poly.type
_entity_poly.pdbx_seq_one_letter_code
_entity_poly.pdbx_strand_id
1 'polypeptide(L)'
;MKALVKKNAETGLWLEDVALPEYGINDVLIRVLRTAICGTDLHIYNWDSWAQKTIPVPMVVGHEFVGEIVEVGSNVLDFHPGQIVSGEGHVVCGRCRNCHAGRRHLCAHTSGIGVNRSGAFAEYLSLPMSNVWEH
;
A
#
# COMPACT_ATOMS: atom_id res chain seq x y z
N MET A 1 6.59 7.28 12.56
CA MET A 1 5.40 7.90 11.97
C MET A 1 4.13 7.34 12.59
N LYS A 2 3.04 8.11 12.58
CA LYS A 2 1.71 7.61 13.02
C LYS A 2 1.08 6.76 11.92
N ALA A 3 0.44 5.65 12.32
CA ALA A 3 -0.31 4.79 11.43
C ALA A 3 -1.48 4.09 12.15
N LEU A 4 -2.54 3.77 11.40
CA LEU A 4 -3.59 2.85 11.86
C LEU A 4 -3.17 1.43 11.54
N VAL A 5 -3.04 0.61 12.57
CA VAL A 5 -2.48 -0.74 12.50
C VAL A 5 -3.52 -1.75 12.93
N LYS A 6 -3.68 -2.80 12.14
CA LYS A 6 -4.29 -4.05 12.63
C LYS A 6 -3.26 -4.77 13.51
N LYS A 7 -3.23 -4.41 14.80
CA LYS A 7 -2.21 -4.88 15.75
C LYS A 7 -2.51 -6.28 16.26
N ASN A 8 -3.79 -6.56 16.52
CA ASN A 8 -4.26 -7.80 17.12
C ASN A 8 -5.29 -8.51 16.21
N ALA A 9 -5.40 -9.82 16.36
CA ALA A 9 -6.35 -10.68 15.67
C ALA A 9 -7.77 -10.59 16.31
N GLU A 10 -8.32 -9.37 16.40
CA GLU A 10 -9.63 -9.07 17.01
C GLU A 10 -10.24 -7.82 16.34
N THR A 11 -11.49 -7.51 16.66
CA THR A 11 -12.15 -6.29 16.17
C THR A 11 -11.41 -5.04 16.60
N GLY A 12 -11.20 -4.10 15.67
CA GLY A 12 -10.57 -2.81 15.92
C GLY A 12 -9.36 -2.52 15.05
N LEU A 13 -8.92 -1.26 15.06
CA LEU A 13 -7.67 -0.74 14.53
C LEU A 13 -7.06 0.17 15.59
N TRP A 14 -5.74 0.21 15.66
CA TRP A 14 -5.01 0.95 16.70
C TRP A 14 -4.11 2.01 16.06
N LEU A 15 -4.13 3.21 16.65
CA LEU A 15 -3.18 4.26 16.27
C LEU A 15 -1.84 3.97 16.97
N GLU A 16 -0.82 3.69 16.17
CA GLU A 16 0.50 3.29 16.67
C GLU A 16 1.60 4.18 16.08
N ASP A 17 2.73 4.20 16.78
CA ASP A 17 3.97 4.72 16.23
C ASP A 17 4.74 3.56 15.56
N VAL A 18 4.95 3.68 14.25
CA VAL A 18 5.67 2.68 13.45
C VAL A 18 6.89 3.31 12.76
N ALA A 19 7.84 2.48 12.34
CA ALA A 19 8.97 2.94 11.54
C ALA A 19 8.49 3.57 10.21
N LEU A 20 9.29 4.48 9.65
CA LEU A 20 9.09 4.94 8.27
C LEU A 20 9.24 3.76 7.31
N PRO A 21 8.44 3.69 6.23
CA PRO A 21 8.59 2.62 5.25
C PRO A 21 9.94 2.73 4.54
N GLU A 22 10.62 1.60 4.43
CA GLU A 22 11.76 1.48 3.54
C GLU A 22 11.28 1.51 2.08
N TYR A 23 12.08 2.08 1.18
CA TYR A 23 11.79 2.10 -0.25
C TYR A 23 13.01 1.63 -1.04
N GLY A 24 12.75 0.87 -2.10
CA GLY A 24 13.78 0.32 -2.98
C GLY A 24 14.16 1.26 -4.12
N ILE A 25 15.11 0.81 -4.94
CA ILE A 25 15.62 1.60 -6.09
C ILE A 25 14.54 1.92 -7.14
N ASN A 26 13.44 1.18 -7.19
CA ASN A 26 12.32 1.36 -8.13
C ASN A 26 11.06 1.94 -7.47
N ASP A 27 11.15 2.32 -6.20
CA ASP A 27 9.99 2.77 -5.43
C ASP A 27 10.00 4.29 -5.27
N VAL A 28 8.85 4.83 -4.95
CA VAL A 28 8.67 6.21 -4.51
C VAL A 28 8.19 6.22 -3.06
N LEU A 29 8.70 7.16 -2.27
CA LEU A 29 8.21 7.45 -0.92
C LEU A 29 7.21 8.60 -1.00
N ILE A 30 6.00 8.35 -0.52
CA ILE A 30 4.86 9.25 -0.64
C ILE A 30 4.46 9.72 0.76
N ARG A 31 4.37 11.02 0.98
CA ARG A 31 3.71 11.61 2.13
C ARG A 31 2.21 11.64 1.87
N VAL A 32 1.45 10.88 2.64
CA VAL A 32 0.00 10.75 2.47
C VAL A 32 -0.71 12.02 2.89
N LEU A 33 -1.54 12.58 2.00
CA LEU A 33 -2.30 13.81 2.25
C LEU A 33 -3.76 13.51 2.63
N ARG A 34 -4.37 12.53 1.96
CA ARG A 34 -5.76 12.10 2.20
C ARG A 34 -5.88 10.61 1.93
N THR A 35 -6.78 9.98 2.64
CA THR A 35 -7.17 8.57 2.43
C THR A 35 -8.68 8.44 2.41
N ALA A 36 -9.17 7.34 1.85
CA ALA A 36 -10.59 6.97 1.90
C ALA A 36 -10.75 5.59 2.52
N ILE A 37 -11.92 5.34 3.09
CA ILE A 37 -12.28 4.05 3.69
C ILE A 37 -13.06 3.23 2.66
N CYS A 38 -12.60 2.03 2.38
CA CYS A 38 -13.25 1.04 1.54
C CYS A 38 -13.97 -0.02 2.40
N GLY A 39 -14.88 -0.78 1.77
CA GLY A 39 -15.51 -1.93 2.42
C GLY A 39 -14.51 -2.98 2.92
N THR A 40 -13.38 -3.13 2.26
CA THR A 40 -12.28 -3.99 2.70
C THR A 40 -11.73 -3.61 4.07
N ASP A 41 -11.64 -2.31 4.36
CA ASP A 41 -11.17 -1.83 5.67
C ASP A 41 -12.16 -2.19 6.79
N LEU A 42 -13.48 -2.23 6.47
CA LEU A 42 -14.50 -2.69 7.43
C LEU A 42 -14.40 -4.19 7.71
N HIS A 43 -14.09 -5.02 6.71
CA HIS A 43 -13.80 -6.44 6.90
C HIS A 43 -12.59 -6.63 7.83
N ILE A 44 -11.52 -5.86 7.61
CA ILE A 44 -10.32 -5.88 8.44
C ILE A 44 -10.62 -5.39 9.87
N TYR A 45 -11.38 -4.29 10.00
CA TYR A 45 -11.78 -3.75 11.30
C TYR A 45 -12.56 -4.79 12.09
N ASN A 46 -13.59 -5.40 11.48
CA ASN A 46 -14.48 -6.38 12.11
C ASN A 46 -13.79 -7.73 12.38
N TRP A 47 -12.65 -7.97 11.77
CA TRP A 47 -11.90 -9.23 11.89
C TRP A 47 -12.73 -10.45 11.48
N ASP A 48 -13.44 -10.35 10.38
CA ASP A 48 -14.29 -11.41 9.87
C ASP A 48 -13.50 -12.60 9.32
N SER A 49 -14.20 -13.62 8.83
CA SER A 49 -13.59 -14.87 8.35
C SER A 49 -12.64 -14.68 7.17
N TRP A 50 -12.84 -13.64 6.34
CA TRP A 50 -11.92 -13.31 5.26
C TRP A 50 -10.65 -12.64 5.82
N ALA A 51 -10.80 -11.65 6.69
CA ALA A 51 -9.67 -10.95 7.31
C ALA A 51 -8.77 -11.92 8.10
N GLN A 52 -9.37 -12.84 8.87
CA GLN A 52 -8.65 -13.87 9.62
C GLN A 52 -7.74 -14.76 8.76
N LYS A 53 -8.11 -15.00 7.51
CA LYS A 53 -7.36 -15.85 6.56
C LYS A 53 -6.35 -15.06 5.73
N THR A 54 -6.53 -13.75 5.59
CA THR A 54 -5.86 -12.96 4.58
C THR A 54 -4.87 -11.95 5.17
N ILE A 55 -5.20 -11.36 6.31
CA ILE A 55 -4.45 -10.24 6.87
C ILE A 55 -3.39 -10.75 7.85
N PRO A 56 -2.11 -10.53 7.58
CA PRO A 56 -1.06 -10.75 8.57
C PRO A 56 -1.16 -9.68 9.68
N VAL A 57 -0.87 -10.08 10.90
CA VAL A 57 -0.88 -9.20 12.07
C VAL A 57 0.54 -9.14 12.64
N PRO A 58 1.14 -7.95 12.86
CA PRO A 58 0.59 -6.62 12.66
C PRO A 58 0.64 -6.14 11.21
N MET A 59 -0.30 -5.26 10.79
CA MET A 59 -0.37 -4.69 9.45
C MET A 59 -0.87 -3.25 9.48
N VAL A 60 -0.18 -2.33 8.81
CA VAL A 60 -0.71 -0.99 8.51
C VAL A 60 -1.76 -1.13 7.43
N VAL A 61 -2.99 -0.67 7.68
CA VAL A 61 -4.14 -0.83 6.77
C VAL A 61 -4.32 0.37 5.83
N GLY A 62 -5.36 0.33 4.98
CA GLY A 62 -5.69 1.40 4.03
C GLY A 62 -5.02 1.21 2.66
N HIS A 63 -5.78 1.49 1.58
CA HIS A 63 -5.31 1.27 0.21
C HIS A 63 -5.81 2.32 -0.79
N GLU A 64 -6.57 3.29 -0.34
CA GLU A 64 -7.04 4.42 -1.15
C GLU A 64 -6.39 5.70 -0.63
N PHE A 65 -5.64 6.41 -1.48
CA PHE A 65 -4.88 7.58 -1.06
C PHE A 65 -4.62 8.57 -2.18
N VAL A 66 -4.33 9.80 -1.79
CA VAL A 66 -3.59 10.80 -2.55
C VAL A 66 -2.48 11.33 -1.66
N GLY A 67 -1.31 11.54 -2.24
CA GLY A 67 -0.13 12.01 -1.51
C GLY A 67 0.85 12.76 -2.38
N GLU A 68 1.90 13.26 -1.77
CA GLU A 68 3.01 13.96 -2.41
C GLU A 68 4.26 13.09 -2.36
N ILE A 69 4.93 12.92 -3.47
CA ILE A 69 6.23 12.25 -3.52
C ILE A 69 7.24 13.10 -2.74
N VAL A 70 7.93 12.49 -1.79
CA VAL A 70 9.00 13.15 -1.01
C VAL A 70 10.38 12.64 -1.35
N GLU A 71 10.50 11.36 -1.73
CA GLU A 71 11.74 10.75 -2.18
C GLU A 71 11.48 9.71 -3.27
N VAL A 72 12.50 9.45 -4.10
CA VAL A 72 12.44 8.47 -5.19
C VAL A 72 13.68 7.58 -5.17
N GLY A 73 13.49 6.32 -5.54
CA GLY A 73 14.59 5.37 -5.72
C GLY A 73 15.46 5.71 -6.93
N SER A 74 16.68 5.23 -6.94
CA SER A 74 17.71 5.60 -7.94
C SER A 74 17.36 5.23 -9.39
N ASN A 75 16.43 4.31 -9.61
CA ASN A 75 15.95 3.92 -10.95
C ASN A 75 14.67 4.64 -11.38
N VAL A 76 14.11 5.49 -10.52
CA VAL A 76 12.88 6.24 -10.83
C VAL A 76 13.26 7.50 -11.60
N LEU A 77 12.93 7.55 -12.89
CA LEU A 77 13.26 8.66 -13.79
C LEU A 77 12.03 9.50 -14.15
N ASP A 78 10.84 8.94 -14.05
CA ASP A 78 9.58 9.58 -14.51
C ASP A 78 8.86 10.33 -13.40
N PHE A 79 9.33 10.21 -12.16
CA PHE A 79 8.76 10.89 -10.99
C PHE A 79 9.83 11.66 -10.22
N HIS A 80 9.40 12.74 -9.54
CA HIS A 80 10.27 13.56 -8.71
C HIS A 80 9.53 14.10 -7.46
N PRO A 81 10.24 14.47 -6.39
CA PRO A 81 9.66 15.09 -5.21
C PRO A 81 8.81 16.32 -5.54
N GLY A 82 7.69 16.46 -4.84
CA GLY A 82 6.72 17.54 -5.01
C GLY A 82 5.51 17.17 -5.89
N GLN A 83 5.58 16.09 -6.68
CA GLN A 83 4.42 15.66 -7.48
C GLN A 83 3.31 15.09 -6.60
N ILE A 84 2.06 15.43 -6.95
CA ILE A 84 0.87 14.88 -6.30
C ILE A 84 0.45 13.63 -7.07
N VAL A 85 0.30 12.52 -6.34
CA VAL A 85 0.10 11.21 -6.92
C VAL A 85 -0.98 10.40 -6.19
N SER A 86 -1.56 9.46 -6.90
CA SER A 86 -2.29 8.30 -6.38
C SER A 86 -1.66 7.01 -6.89
N GLY A 87 -2.20 5.87 -6.50
CA GLY A 87 -1.63 4.60 -6.94
C GLY A 87 -2.60 3.44 -6.94
N GLU A 88 -2.25 2.42 -7.72
CA GLU A 88 -2.92 1.11 -7.75
C GLU A 88 -2.47 0.27 -6.56
N GLY A 89 -3.43 -0.16 -5.75
CA GLY A 89 -3.18 -0.93 -4.54
C GLY A 89 -2.69 -2.37 -4.76
N HIS A 90 -2.80 -2.90 -5.99
CA HIS A 90 -2.36 -4.27 -6.30
C HIS A 90 -0.96 -4.26 -6.92
N VAL A 91 0.03 -4.54 -6.10
CA VAL A 91 1.42 -4.67 -6.56
C VAL A 91 1.63 -6.07 -7.14
N VAL A 92 1.92 -6.15 -8.43
CA VAL A 92 2.10 -7.39 -9.18
C VAL A 92 3.57 -7.75 -9.36
N CYS A 93 3.87 -9.04 -9.53
CA CYS A 93 5.27 -9.49 -9.63
C CYS A 93 5.96 -9.14 -10.97
N GLY A 94 5.23 -8.74 -12.01
CA GLY A 94 5.76 -8.38 -13.33
C GLY A 94 6.31 -9.54 -14.18
N ARG A 95 6.55 -10.74 -13.60
CA ARG A 95 7.33 -11.83 -14.21
C ARG A 95 6.60 -13.18 -14.35
N CYS A 96 5.41 -13.34 -13.81
CA CYS A 96 4.65 -14.57 -14.01
C CYS A 96 4.00 -14.62 -15.41
N ARG A 97 3.52 -15.79 -15.80
CA ARG A 97 2.86 -16.00 -17.09
C ARG A 97 1.78 -14.96 -17.39
N ASN A 98 0.94 -14.66 -16.41
CA ASN A 98 -0.14 -13.70 -16.58
C ASN A 98 0.39 -12.26 -16.76
N CYS A 99 1.40 -11.85 -16.01
CA CYS A 99 2.03 -10.54 -16.17
C CYS A 99 2.68 -10.39 -17.56
N HIS A 100 3.41 -11.41 -18.02
CA HIS A 100 4.00 -11.43 -19.37
C HIS A 100 2.95 -11.39 -20.49
N ALA A 101 1.76 -11.98 -20.25
CA ALA A 101 0.64 -11.94 -21.21
C ALA A 101 -0.19 -10.64 -21.15
N GLY A 102 0.26 -9.60 -20.41
CA GLY A 102 -0.48 -8.36 -20.20
C GLY A 102 -1.71 -8.48 -19.28
N ARG A 103 -1.88 -9.62 -18.63
CA ARG A 103 -3.00 -9.91 -17.72
C ARG A 103 -2.58 -9.72 -16.26
N ARG A 104 -2.09 -8.53 -15.91
CA ARG A 104 -1.56 -8.23 -14.58
C ARG A 104 -2.59 -8.44 -13.46
N HIS A 105 -3.87 -8.16 -13.69
CA HIS A 105 -4.98 -8.42 -12.76
C HIS A 105 -5.16 -9.89 -12.38
N LEU A 106 -4.54 -10.83 -13.12
CA LEU A 106 -4.50 -12.26 -12.82
C LEU A 106 -3.12 -12.70 -12.31
N CYS A 107 -2.32 -11.78 -11.80
CA CYS A 107 -1.01 -12.11 -11.24
C CYS A 107 -1.15 -13.12 -10.09
N ALA A 108 -0.40 -14.24 -10.17
CA ALA A 108 -0.41 -15.26 -9.13
C ALA A 108 0.29 -14.84 -7.82
N HIS A 109 1.02 -13.71 -7.87
CA HIS A 109 1.83 -13.20 -6.75
C HIS A 109 1.50 -11.73 -6.45
N THR A 110 0.23 -11.36 -6.56
CA THR A 110 -0.22 -10.02 -6.20
C THR A 110 -0.08 -9.79 -4.70
N SER A 111 0.44 -8.63 -4.32
CA SER A 111 0.37 -8.14 -2.95
C SER A 111 -0.44 -6.85 -2.90
N GLY A 112 -1.43 -6.80 -1.99
CA GLY A 112 -2.29 -5.63 -1.81
C GLY A 112 -1.80 -4.72 -0.70
N ILE A 113 -1.66 -3.41 -0.97
CA ILE A 113 -1.39 -2.44 0.10
C ILE A 113 -2.56 -2.42 1.08
N GLY A 114 -2.26 -2.31 2.38
CA GLY A 114 -3.26 -2.38 3.44
C GLY A 114 -3.88 -3.75 3.67
N VAL A 115 -3.45 -4.78 2.92
CA VAL A 115 -3.96 -6.16 3.01
C VAL A 115 -2.86 -7.13 3.42
N ASN A 116 -1.82 -7.26 2.62
CA ASN A 116 -0.64 -8.09 2.91
C ASN A 116 0.68 -7.38 2.55
N ARG A 117 0.61 -6.09 2.37
CA ARG A 117 1.70 -5.12 2.27
C ARG A 117 1.24 -3.86 3.02
N SER A 118 2.17 -3.18 3.74
CA SER A 118 1.87 -1.94 4.48
C SER A 118 1.05 -0.95 3.67
N GLY A 119 0.01 -0.41 4.30
CA GLY A 119 -1.01 0.41 3.68
C GLY A 119 -0.86 1.92 3.88
N ALA A 120 -1.89 2.62 3.45
CA ALA A 120 -1.93 4.08 3.32
C ALA A 120 -2.56 4.82 4.53
N PHE A 121 -3.09 4.12 5.53
CA PHE A 121 -3.54 4.78 6.76
C PHE A 121 -2.35 5.10 7.67
N ALA A 122 -1.39 5.85 7.11
CA ALA A 122 -0.14 6.25 7.72
C ALA A 122 0.30 7.61 7.17
N GLU A 123 1.28 8.25 7.81
CA GLU A 123 1.83 9.51 7.32
C GLU A 123 2.65 9.33 6.02
N TYR A 124 3.24 8.15 5.84
CA TYR A 124 4.04 7.82 4.64
C TYR A 124 3.74 6.42 4.13
N LEU A 125 3.85 6.28 2.80
CA LEU A 125 3.67 5.04 2.06
C LEU A 125 4.80 4.88 1.03
N SER A 126 5.31 3.64 0.87
CA SER A 126 6.25 3.30 -0.20
C SER A 126 5.56 2.41 -1.24
N LEU A 127 5.68 2.79 -2.53
CA LEU A 127 5.14 2.02 -3.65
C LEU A 127 6.13 1.93 -4.81
N PRO A 128 6.11 0.82 -5.58
CA PRO A 128 6.78 0.77 -6.86
C PRO A 128 6.26 1.86 -7.81
N MET A 129 7.16 2.53 -8.53
CA MET A 129 6.79 3.56 -9.51
C MET A 129 5.76 3.06 -10.54
N SER A 130 5.78 1.74 -10.87
CA SER A 130 4.82 1.11 -11.78
C SER A 130 3.37 1.08 -11.27
N ASN A 131 3.16 1.39 -10.01
CA ASN A 131 1.86 1.45 -9.35
C ASN A 131 1.38 2.88 -9.09
N VAL A 132 2.11 3.89 -9.54
CA VAL A 132 1.85 5.30 -9.22
C VAL A 132 1.52 6.07 -10.48
N TRP A 133 0.63 7.06 -10.39
CA TRP A 133 0.35 8.04 -11.45
C TRP A 133 0.19 9.44 -10.85
N GLU A 134 0.56 10.45 -11.64
CA GLU A 134 0.39 11.86 -11.29
C GLU A 134 -1.07 12.31 -11.50
N HIS A 135 -1.49 13.25 -10.66
CA HIS A 135 -2.79 13.94 -10.76
C HIS A 135 -2.70 15.22 -11.57
#